data_aac1b0eb2c6b6c2ef52db65b817035ad
#
_entry.id   aac1b0eb2c6b6c2ef52db65b817035ad
#
_cell.length_a   1.000
_cell.length_b   1.000
_cell.length_c   1.000
_cell.angle_alpha   90.00
_cell.angle_beta   90.00
_cell.angle_gamma   90.00
#
_symmetry.space_group_name_H-M   'P 1'
#
loop_
_entity.id
_entity.type
_entity.pdbx_description
1 polymer ?
#
loop_
_entity_poly.entity_id
_entity_poly.type
_entity_poly.pdbx_seq_one_letter_code
_entity_poly.pdbx_strand_id
1 'polypeptide(L)'
;MENKLIGCWVSAELSFCAYNFLHDGKGFYSFFDAKKEFTYTDNGDSVTIHFSGDLMSSTFKYTATEDVLLIEDSFGTLVKYKRNKE
;
A
#
# COMPACT_ATOMS: atom_id res chain seq x y z
N MET A 1 -19.72 0.23 -1.54
CA MET A 1 -18.72 1.27 -1.32
C MET A 1 -17.43 0.91 -2.01
N GLU A 2 -16.90 1.84 -2.77
CA GLU A 2 -15.62 1.61 -3.42
C GLU A 2 -14.48 1.75 -2.41
N ASN A 3 -13.58 0.80 -2.46
CA ASN A 3 -12.34 0.88 -1.70
C ASN A 3 -11.27 1.53 -2.59
N LYS A 4 -10.97 2.78 -2.32
CA LYS A 4 -10.02 3.54 -3.13
C LYS A 4 -8.58 3.03 -3.00
N LEU A 5 -8.33 2.22 -1.98
CA LEU A 5 -7.00 1.65 -1.77
C LEU A 5 -6.69 0.53 -2.77
N ILE A 6 -7.72 -0.14 -3.28
CA ILE A 6 -7.52 -1.26 -4.21
C ILE A 6 -6.90 -0.79 -5.50
N GLY A 7 -5.85 -1.48 -5.94
CA GLY A 7 -5.16 -1.17 -7.18
C GLY A 7 -3.66 -1.28 -7.04
N CYS A 8 -2.97 -0.87 -8.08
CA CYS A 8 -1.51 -0.85 -8.12
C CYS A 8 -1.02 0.58 -7.91
N TRP A 9 -0.14 0.76 -6.95
CA TRP A 9 0.39 2.07 -6.59
C TRP A 9 1.91 2.03 -6.71
N VAL A 10 2.47 2.92 -7.52
CA VAL A 10 3.91 3.02 -7.74
C VAL A 10 4.44 4.24 -7.02
N SER A 11 5.57 4.09 -6.34
CA SER A 11 6.20 5.21 -5.63
C SER A 11 6.48 6.35 -6.59
N ALA A 12 6.15 7.57 -6.18
CA ALA A 12 6.38 8.76 -7.01
C ALA A 12 7.87 9.10 -7.13
N GLU A 13 8.67 8.67 -6.15
CA GLU A 13 10.10 8.96 -6.12
C GLU A 13 10.94 7.77 -6.59
N LEU A 14 10.47 6.54 -6.28
CA LEU A 14 11.22 5.32 -6.54
C LEU A 14 10.36 4.41 -7.41
N SER A 15 10.52 4.51 -8.72
CA SER A 15 9.67 3.78 -9.66
C SER A 15 9.77 2.25 -9.55
N PHE A 16 10.78 1.74 -8.84
CA PHE A 16 10.93 0.31 -8.62
C PHE A 16 10.19 -0.19 -7.37
N CYS A 17 9.51 0.68 -6.64
CA CYS A 17 8.72 0.32 -5.46
C CYS A 17 7.24 0.44 -5.79
N ALA A 18 6.48 -0.60 -5.51
CA ALA A 18 5.05 -0.60 -5.80
C ALA A 18 4.28 -1.41 -4.78
N TYR A 19 3.08 -0.92 -4.45
CA TYR A 19 2.11 -1.67 -3.65
C TYR A 19 0.97 -2.12 -4.55
N ASN A 20 0.52 -3.35 -4.36
CA ASN A 20 -0.68 -3.86 -5.01
C ASN A 20 -1.65 -4.29 -3.93
N PHE A 21 -2.83 -3.68 -3.91
CA PHE A 21 -3.89 -4.03 -2.97
C PHE A 21 -5.00 -4.71 -3.75
N LEU A 22 -5.29 -5.95 -3.39
CA LEU A 22 -6.28 -6.77 -4.09
C LEU A 22 -7.61 -6.74 -3.34
N HIS A 23 -8.67 -7.21 -4.00
CA HIS A 23 -10.04 -7.15 -3.47
C HIS A 23 -10.28 -8.03 -2.24
N ASP A 24 -9.51 -9.06 -2.09
CA ASP A 24 -9.75 -10.08 -1.07
C ASP A 24 -8.97 -9.85 0.24
N GLY A 25 -8.46 -8.62 0.43
CA GLY A 25 -7.69 -8.31 1.63
C GLY A 25 -6.25 -8.77 1.57
N LYS A 26 -5.80 -9.14 0.40
CA LYS A 26 -4.42 -9.55 0.17
C LYS A 26 -3.73 -8.60 -0.78
N GLY A 27 -2.41 -8.64 -0.79
CA GLY A 27 -1.65 -7.82 -1.70
C GLY A 27 -0.21 -8.23 -1.73
N PHE A 28 0.58 -7.47 -2.47
CA PHE A 28 2.02 -7.69 -2.47
C PHE A 28 2.75 -6.36 -2.70
N TYR A 29 3.94 -6.28 -2.12
CA TYR A 29 4.84 -5.16 -2.28
C TYR A 29 5.97 -5.59 -3.19
N SER A 30 6.20 -4.84 -4.26
CA SER A 30 7.28 -5.10 -5.21
C SER A 30 8.44 -4.14 -4.95
N PHE A 31 9.64 -4.68 -4.94
CA PHE A 31 10.87 -3.90 -4.81
C PHE A 31 11.88 -4.49 -5.78
N PHE A 32 12.16 -3.78 -6.87
CA PHE A 32 12.92 -4.32 -8.01
C PHE A 32 12.24 -5.59 -8.53
N ASP A 33 12.94 -6.72 -8.51
CA ASP A 33 12.40 -8.00 -8.98
C ASP A 33 11.79 -8.83 -7.86
N ALA A 34 11.87 -8.36 -6.62
CA ALA A 34 11.36 -9.09 -5.47
C ALA A 34 9.91 -8.71 -5.20
N LYS A 35 9.14 -9.70 -4.76
CA LYS A 35 7.76 -9.49 -4.33
C LYS A 35 7.60 -10.04 -2.93
N LYS A 36 6.91 -9.30 -2.08
CA LYS A 36 6.58 -9.76 -0.74
C LYS A 36 5.09 -9.68 -0.55
N GLU A 37 4.48 -10.81 -0.24
CA GLU A 37 3.03 -10.88 -0.04
C GLU A 37 2.63 -10.37 1.34
N PHE A 38 1.43 -9.80 1.42
CA PHE A 38 0.88 -9.35 2.69
C PHE A 38 -0.64 -9.51 2.67
N THR A 39 -1.22 -9.43 3.87
CA THR A 39 -2.65 -9.22 4.02
C THR A 39 -2.86 -7.83 4.61
N TYR A 40 -4.03 -7.25 4.35
CA TYR A 40 -4.31 -5.93 4.87
C TYR A 40 -5.75 -5.78 5.30
N THR A 41 -5.96 -4.82 6.19
CA THR A 41 -7.30 -4.40 6.61
C THR A 41 -7.39 -2.89 6.42
N ASP A 42 -8.39 -2.46 5.66
CA ASP A 42 -8.64 -1.05 5.42
C ASP A 42 -9.60 -0.51 6.47
N ASN A 43 -9.13 0.42 7.28
CA ASN A 43 -9.91 1.00 8.38
C ASN A 43 -10.55 2.34 8.02
N GLY A 44 -10.47 2.74 6.75
CA GLY A 44 -11.03 4.00 6.27
C GLY A 44 -10.01 5.12 6.17
N ASP A 45 -9.30 5.41 7.24
CA ASP A 45 -8.25 6.43 7.28
C ASP A 45 -6.88 5.86 7.61
N SER A 46 -6.81 4.56 7.83
CA SER A 46 -5.56 3.86 8.07
C SER A 46 -5.66 2.47 7.47
N VAL A 47 -4.53 1.86 7.25
CA VAL A 47 -4.44 0.50 6.75
C VAL A 47 -3.49 -0.30 7.62
N THR A 48 -3.93 -1.49 8.03
CA THR A 48 -3.09 -2.42 8.78
C THR A 48 -2.54 -3.45 7.81
N ILE A 49 -1.23 -3.56 7.72
CA ILE A 49 -0.54 -4.46 6.80
C ILE A 49 0.24 -5.48 7.59
N HIS A 50 0.06 -6.74 7.23
CA HIS A 50 0.78 -7.86 7.83
C HIS A 50 1.49 -8.63 6.73
N PHE A 51 2.81 -8.50 6.66
CA PHE A 51 3.59 -9.22 5.67
C PHE A 51 3.70 -10.69 6.02
N SER A 52 3.69 -11.52 4.98
CA SER A 52 3.81 -12.96 5.12
C SER A 52 5.12 -13.31 5.83
N GLY A 53 5.03 -14.09 6.89
CA GLY A 53 6.19 -14.48 7.68
C GLY A 53 6.54 -13.54 8.83
N ASP A 54 5.92 -12.37 8.90
CA ASP A 54 6.17 -11.45 10.00
C ASP A 54 5.30 -11.83 11.21
N LEU A 55 5.84 -11.60 12.40
CA LEU A 55 5.10 -11.89 13.64
C LEU A 55 4.13 -10.77 14.00
N MET A 56 4.35 -9.56 13.50
CA MET A 56 3.57 -8.38 13.85
C MET A 56 3.07 -7.69 12.60
N SER A 57 1.93 -7.04 12.74
CA SER A 57 1.41 -6.17 11.69
C SER A 57 1.74 -4.71 12.00
N SER A 58 1.65 -3.87 10.98
CA SER A 58 1.88 -2.44 11.12
C SER A 58 0.67 -1.68 10.60
N THR A 59 0.34 -0.58 11.28
CA THR A 59 -0.77 0.27 10.88
C THR A 59 -0.21 1.61 10.43
N PHE A 60 -0.65 2.04 9.24
CA PHE A 60 -0.21 3.30 8.64
C PHE A 60 -1.43 4.15 8.34
N LYS A 61 -1.34 5.45 8.62
CA LYS A 61 -2.36 6.39 8.16
C LYS A 61 -2.21 6.58 6.66
N TYR A 62 -3.32 6.71 5.95
CA TYR A 62 -3.26 6.92 4.52
C TYR A 62 -4.38 7.82 4.03
N THR A 63 -4.16 8.44 2.88
CA THR A 63 -5.17 9.16 2.13
C THR A 63 -5.07 8.70 0.69
N ALA A 64 -6.18 8.22 0.13
CA ALA A 64 -6.21 7.72 -1.23
C ALA A 64 -7.23 8.52 -2.06
N THR A 65 -6.80 8.95 -3.23
CA THR A 65 -7.67 9.54 -4.25
C THR A 65 -7.64 8.63 -5.47
N GLU A 66 -8.24 9.06 -6.57
CA GLU A 66 -8.21 8.26 -7.79
C GLU A 66 -6.80 8.05 -8.33
N ASP A 67 -5.92 9.02 -8.13
CA ASP A 67 -4.59 9.01 -8.76
C ASP A 67 -3.44 8.95 -7.77
N VAL A 68 -3.67 9.26 -6.51
CA VAL A 68 -2.60 9.44 -5.54
C VAL A 68 -2.91 8.71 -4.25
N LEU A 69 -1.90 8.06 -3.70
CA LEU A 69 -1.94 7.45 -2.38
C LEU A 69 -0.84 8.06 -1.53
N LEU A 70 -1.20 8.58 -0.38
CA LEU A 70 -0.24 9.08 0.61
C LEU A 70 -0.29 8.15 1.81
N ILE A 71 0.86 7.60 2.17
CA ILE A 71 1.00 6.74 3.35
C ILE A 71 1.95 7.41 4.32
N GLU A 72 1.53 7.52 5.57
CA GLU A 72 2.38 8.04 6.64
C GLU A 72 3.05 6.86 7.33
N ASP A 73 4.39 6.84 7.29
CA ASP A 73 5.15 5.75 7.90
C ASP A 73 5.25 5.93 9.43
N SER A 74 5.94 5.02 10.10
CA SER A 74 6.05 5.03 11.56
C SER A 74 6.85 6.22 12.11
N PHE A 75 7.55 6.94 11.25
CA PHE A 75 8.30 8.14 11.63
C PHE A 75 7.54 9.43 11.33
N GLY A 76 6.31 9.31 10.83
CA GLY A 76 5.51 10.46 10.48
C GLY A 76 5.82 11.05 9.11
N THR A 77 6.62 10.36 8.31
CA THR A 77 6.96 10.80 6.96
C THR A 77 5.90 10.34 5.98
N LEU A 78 5.42 11.27 5.17
CA LEU A 78 4.45 10.93 4.12
C LEU A 78 5.17 10.46 2.88
N VAL A 79 4.78 9.30 2.38
CA VAL A 79 5.30 8.74 1.14
C VAL A 79 4.20 8.77 0.10
N LYS A 80 4.49 9.34 -1.05
CA LYS A 80 3.52 9.52 -2.13
C LYS A 80 3.66 8.39 -3.15
N TYR A 81 2.53 7.80 -3.51
CA TYR A 81 2.43 6.79 -4.55
C TYR A 81 1.44 7.26 -5.59
N LYS A 82 1.66 6.90 -6.83
CA LYS A 82 0.76 7.19 -7.94
C LYS A 82 0.10 5.92 -8.42
N ARG A 83 -1.15 6.01 -8.80
CA ARG A 83 -1.87 4.87 -9.35
C ARG A 83 -1.28 4.50 -10.71
N ASN A 84 -0.95 3.24 -10.87
CA ASN A 84 -0.47 2.73 -12.15
C ASN A 84 -1.68 2.39 -13.01
N LYS A 85 -1.89 3.18 -14.04
CA LYS A 85 -2.99 2.98 -14.99
C LYS A 85 -2.43 2.35 -16.25
N GLU A 86 -2.76 1.12 -16.45
CA GLU A 86 -2.36 0.44 -17.68
C GLU A 86 -3.53 -0.05 -18.46
#